data_6ce9e7031e9f323ea8e2eac33f8eb95b
#
_entry.id   6ce9e7031e9f323ea8e2eac33f8eb95b
#
_cell.length_a   1.000
_cell.length_b   1.000
_cell.length_c   1.000
_cell.angle_alpha   90.00
_cell.angle_beta   90.00
_cell.angle_gamma   90.00
#
_symmetry.space_group_name_H-M   'P 1'
#
loop_
_entity.id
_entity.type
_entity.pdbx_description
1 polymer ?
#
loop_
_entity_poly.entity_id
_entity_poly.type
_entity_poly.pdbx_seq_one_letter_code
_entity_poly.pdbx_strand_id
1 'polypeptide(L)'
;MDYLRTFTWEQMRYNSGRPLVEIAGQISDLMKKIDNDVKKQQDELTELRNQHAQLVKKDGNNFLTQDISEAIYSHEKLKVNEIFIEKANSSGGSNMFQTLIAIVHRTKVDHFMANYELVIDWDVGSFDFSVIPRSAKYTGIEDKDGYQLWRIVVLKDRTQDYIKKSKERQLLFKAFDYNYEKYQEELKERTRLEHAMDLARNKLAQKSLFAFSELYIALIHLKVMRAFIDGVLRFGIPAWFALAIVQPVKNQEKIVL
;
A
#
# COMPACT_ATOMS: atom_id res chain seq x y z
N MET A 1 -28.70 11.25 19.60
CA MET A 1 -29.89 11.02 20.48
C MET A 1 -30.97 12.07 20.27
N ASP A 2 -30.64 13.29 19.87
CA ASP A 2 -31.63 14.37 19.71
C ASP A 2 -32.67 14.13 18.61
N TYR A 3 -32.30 13.51 17.50
CA TYR A 3 -33.24 13.19 16.42
C TYR A 3 -34.44 12.34 16.86
N LEU A 4 -34.24 11.37 17.78
CA LEU A 4 -35.33 10.54 18.30
C LEU A 4 -36.30 11.29 19.20
N ARG A 5 -35.81 12.32 19.92
CA ARG A 5 -36.63 13.14 20.82
C ARG A 5 -37.51 14.13 20.05
N THR A 6 -37.00 14.60 18.90
CA THR A 6 -37.66 15.56 18.03
C THR A 6 -38.22 14.92 16.77
N PHE A 7 -38.38 13.59 16.76
CA PHE A 7 -38.84 12.89 15.59
C PHE A 7 -40.22 13.38 15.12
N THR A 8 -40.23 13.73 13.86
CA THR A 8 -41.47 14.02 13.11
C THR A 8 -41.41 13.23 11.82
N TRP A 9 -42.55 12.72 11.36
CA TRP A 9 -42.60 11.98 10.11
C TRP A 9 -42.25 12.90 8.93
N GLU A 10 -41.26 12.53 8.15
CA GLU A 10 -40.79 13.32 7.00
C GLU A 10 -41.68 13.10 5.76
N GLN A 11 -42.79 13.86 5.69
CA GLN A 11 -43.76 13.76 4.62
C GLN A 11 -43.17 14.00 3.22
N MET A 12 -42.17 14.88 3.10
CA MET A 12 -41.51 15.17 1.82
C MET A 12 -40.73 13.97 1.29
N ARG A 13 -40.15 13.19 2.18
CA ARG A 13 -39.37 11.98 1.83
C ARG A 13 -40.25 10.74 1.72
N TYR A 14 -41.08 10.55 2.70
CA TYR A 14 -41.91 9.36 2.87
C TYR A 14 -43.39 9.80 2.99
N ASN A 15 -44.03 10.01 1.86
CA ASN A 15 -45.43 10.45 1.83
C ASN A 15 -46.33 9.40 2.45
N SER A 16 -46.97 9.73 3.60
CA SER A 16 -47.90 8.83 4.32
C SER A 16 -49.20 8.51 3.54
N GLY A 17 -49.49 9.24 2.48
CA GLY A 17 -50.61 8.92 1.58
C GLY A 17 -50.34 7.77 0.60
N ARG A 18 -49.10 7.26 0.55
CA ARG A 18 -48.73 6.11 -0.27
C ARG A 18 -48.88 4.80 0.50
N PRO A 19 -49.07 3.67 -0.20
CA PRO A 19 -49.03 2.36 0.42
C PRO A 19 -47.68 2.14 1.16
N LEU A 20 -47.73 1.54 2.34
CA LEU A 20 -46.51 1.31 3.17
C LEU A 20 -45.49 0.42 2.46
N VAL A 21 -45.95 -0.48 1.58
CA VAL A 21 -45.09 -1.33 0.74
C VAL A 21 -44.22 -0.50 -0.21
N GLU A 22 -44.78 0.55 -0.82
CA GLU A 22 -44.03 1.45 -1.69
C GLU A 22 -42.99 2.25 -0.92
N ILE A 23 -43.33 2.75 0.27
CA ILE A 23 -42.38 3.47 1.14
C ILE A 23 -41.22 2.53 1.56
N ALA A 24 -41.53 1.29 1.93
CA ALA A 24 -40.52 0.28 2.26
C ALA A 24 -39.61 -0.03 1.04
N GLY A 25 -40.20 -0.12 -0.16
CA GLY A 25 -39.47 -0.26 -1.41
C GLY A 25 -38.51 0.90 -1.68
N GLN A 26 -38.99 2.14 -1.54
CA GLN A 26 -38.13 3.33 -1.68
C GLN A 26 -36.95 3.35 -0.70
N ILE A 27 -37.17 2.96 0.56
CA ILE A 27 -36.10 2.83 1.56
C ILE A 27 -35.11 1.73 1.16
N SER A 28 -35.60 0.58 0.69
CA SER A 28 -34.74 -0.51 0.22
C SER A 28 -33.86 -0.09 -0.95
N ASP A 29 -34.40 0.65 -1.90
CA ASP A 29 -33.65 1.13 -3.06
C ASP A 29 -32.63 2.21 -2.67
N LEU A 30 -32.98 3.09 -1.73
CA LEU A 30 -32.05 4.04 -1.14
C LEU A 30 -30.86 3.32 -0.47
N MET A 31 -31.16 2.28 0.33
CA MET A 31 -30.12 1.48 0.99
C MET A 31 -29.17 0.83 -0.03
N LYS A 32 -29.70 0.21 -1.08
CA LYS A 32 -28.89 -0.40 -2.15
C LYS A 32 -28.01 0.62 -2.85
N LYS A 33 -28.57 1.80 -3.15
CA LYS A 33 -27.81 2.89 -3.79
C LYS A 33 -26.64 3.34 -2.90
N ILE A 34 -26.90 3.59 -1.62
CA ILE A 34 -25.87 4.01 -0.67
C ILE A 34 -24.80 2.92 -0.51
N ASP A 35 -25.20 1.65 -0.36
CA ASP A 35 -24.27 0.52 -0.24
C ASP A 35 -23.34 0.42 -1.45
N ASN A 36 -23.90 0.51 -2.66
CA ASN A 36 -23.13 0.50 -3.90
C ASN A 36 -22.17 1.70 -4.00
N ASP A 37 -22.61 2.90 -3.61
CA ASP A 37 -21.78 4.10 -3.65
C ASP A 37 -20.62 4.04 -2.65
N VAL A 38 -20.85 3.49 -1.45
CA VAL A 38 -19.79 3.29 -0.45
C VAL A 38 -18.82 2.22 -0.88
N LYS A 39 -19.31 1.08 -1.38
CA LYS A 39 -18.47 -0.01 -1.91
C LYS A 39 -17.56 0.49 -3.02
N LYS A 40 -18.10 1.24 -3.99
CA LYS A 40 -17.30 1.80 -5.08
C LYS A 40 -16.13 2.66 -4.57
N GLN A 41 -16.36 3.48 -3.54
CA GLN A 41 -15.29 4.30 -2.95
C GLN A 41 -14.28 3.46 -2.16
N GLN A 42 -14.74 2.39 -1.51
CA GLN A 42 -13.88 1.45 -0.82
C GLN A 42 -12.99 0.67 -1.78
N ASP A 43 -13.54 0.25 -2.92
CA ASP A 43 -12.80 -0.46 -3.97
C ASP A 43 -11.73 0.45 -4.59
N GLU A 44 -12.06 1.73 -4.87
CA GLU A 44 -11.13 2.74 -5.34
C GLU A 44 -9.94 2.92 -4.36
N LEU A 45 -10.22 3.04 -3.06
CA LEU A 45 -9.18 3.15 -2.03
C LEU A 45 -8.33 1.87 -1.93
N THR A 46 -8.96 0.71 -2.07
CA THR A 46 -8.27 -0.59 -2.00
C THR A 46 -7.34 -0.76 -3.19
N GLU A 47 -7.76 -0.35 -4.38
CA GLU A 47 -6.92 -0.39 -5.58
C GLU A 47 -5.68 0.51 -5.43
N LEU A 48 -5.87 1.77 -4.98
CA LEU A 48 -4.75 2.68 -4.71
C LEU A 48 -3.78 2.12 -3.67
N ARG A 49 -4.29 1.46 -2.62
CA ARG A 49 -3.46 0.79 -1.61
C ARG A 49 -2.65 -0.37 -2.21
N ASN A 50 -3.26 -1.16 -3.09
CA ASN A 50 -2.58 -2.26 -3.74
C ASN A 50 -1.46 -1.76 -4.65
N GLN A 51 -1.71 -0.71 -5.43
CA GLN A 51 -0.70 -0.06 -6.28
C GLN A 51 0.46 0.48 -5.43
N HIS A 52 0.17 1.22 -4.36
CA HIS A 52 1.18 1.71 -3.44
C HIS A 52 1.97 0.56 -2.78
N ALA A 53 1.29 -0.49 -2.33
CA ALA A 53 1.93 -1.65 -1.71
C ALA A 53 2.85 -2.41 -2.69
N GLN A 54 2.56 -2.42 -3.99
CA GLN A 54 3.45 -2.99 -4.99
C GLN A 54 4.74 -2.19 -5.14
N LEU A 55 4.66 -0.84 -5.05
CA LEU A 55 5.85 0.01 -5.05
C LEU A 55 6.66 -0.16 -3.76
N VAL A 56 5.99 -0.17 -2.61
CA VAL A 56 6.63 -0.31 -1.28
C VAL A 56 7.20 -1.71 -1.04
N LYS A 57 6.67 -2.77 -1.65
CA LYS A 57 7.28 -4.11 -1.56
C LYS A 57 8.71 -4.18 -2.07
N LYS A 58 9.12 -3.22 -2.90
CA LYS A 58 10.51 -3.04 -3.31
C LYS A 58 11.39 -2.45 -2.18
N ASP A 59 10.76 -1.84 -1.17
CA ASP A 59 11.42 -1.15 -0.06
C ASP A 59 11.49 -2.05 1.20
N GLY A 60 12.01 -3.27 1.06
CA GLY A 60 12.22 -4.16 2.21
C GLY A 60 13.14 -3.53 3.26
N ASN A 61 13.00 -3.93 4.55
CA ASN A 61 13.87 -3.42 5.63
C ASN A 61 15.29 -4.00 5.61
N ASN A 62 15.63 -4.87 4.66
CA ASN A 62 16.91 -5.57 4.56
C ASN A 62 17.40 -5.55 3.11
N PHE A 63 18.68 -5.34 2.89
CA PHE A 63 19.31 -5.32 1.54
C PHE A 63 19.10 -6.59 0.74
N LEU A 64 18.78 -7.71 1.39
CA LEU A 64 18.46 -8.96 0.70
C LEU A 64 17.12 -8.87 -0.08
N THR A 65 16.15 -8.15 0.48
CA THR A 65 14.78 -8.04 -0.06
C THR A 65 14.49 -6.68 -0.69
N GLN A 66 15.19 -5.63 -0.23
CA GLN A 66 15.03 -4.24 -0.66
C GLN A 66 15.60 -4.01 -2.07
N ASP A 67 15.04 -3.03 -2.78
CA ASP A 67 15.69 -2.47 -3.95
C ASP A 67 16.90 -1.63 -3.50
N ILE A 68 18.08 -2.00 -3.99
CA ILE A 68 19.35 -1.35 -3.63
C ILE A 68 19.38 0.12 -4.09
N SER A 69 18.60 0.45 -5.11
CA SER A 69 18.54 1.80 -5.67
C SER A 69 18.17 2.85 -4.61
N GLU A 70 17.17 2.54 -3.77
CA GLU A 70 16.78 3.46 -2.69
C GLU A 70 17.89 3.64 -1.65
N ALA A 71 18.53 2.55 -1.23
CA ALA A 71 19.63 2.61 -0.27
C ALA A 71 20.80 3.44 -0.80
N ILE A 72 21.11 3.34 -2.09
CA ILE A 72 22.20 4.08 -2.72
C ILE A 72 21.83 5.55 -2.93
N TYR A 73 20.64 5.85 -3.44
CA TYR A 73 20.25 7.22 -3.74
C TYR A 73 19.90 8.06 -2.51
N SER A 74 19.42 7.43 -1.42
CA SER A 74 19.13 8.13 -0.18
C SER A 74 20.39 8.48 0.64
N HIS A 75 21.53 7.85 0.34
CA HIS A 75 22.74 8.03 1.14
C HIS A 75 23.58 9.22 0.67
N GLU A 76 23.66 10.28 1.48
CA GLU A 76 24.34 11.53 1.13
C GLU A 76 25.83 11.36 0.76
N LYS A 77 26.53 10.41 1.38
CA LYS A 77 27.96 10.15 1.10
C LYS A 77 28.22 9.63 -0.32
N LEU A 78 27.22 9.01 -0.95
CA LEU A 78 27.35 8.53 -2.33
C LEU A 78 27.13 9.63 -3.36
N LYS A 79 26.44 10.70 -3.03
CA LYS A 79 26.32 11.89 -3.92
C LYS A 79 27.69 12.46 -4.30
N VAL A 80 28.67 12.36 -3.44
CA VAL A 80 30.06 12.79 -3.71
C VAL A 80 30.78 11.83 -4.67
N ASN A 81 30.39 10.55 -4.69
CA ASN A 81 30.95 9.51 -5.58
C ASN A 81 30.15 9.34 -6.89
N GLU A 82 29.07 10.09 -7.11
CA GLU A 82 28.26 10.10 -8.33
C GLU A 82 29.13 10.34 -9.58
N ILE A 83 30.15 11.19 -9.47
CA ILE A 83 31.08 11.51 -10.54
C ILE A 83 31.79 10.25 -11.09
N PHE A 84 32.01 9.22 -10.28
CA PHE A 84 32.66 7.98 -10.73
C PHE A 84 31.68 7.01 -11.39
N ILE A 85 30.41 7.01 -11.00
CA ILE A 85 29.38 6.15 -11.58
C ILE A 85 28.87 6.75 -12.89
N GLU A 86 28.62 8.07 -12.94
CA GLU A 86 28.26 8.77 -14.17
C GLU A 86 29.36 8.74 -15.24
N LYS A 87 30.62 8.94 -14.87
CA LYS A 87 31.72 8.85 -15.82
C LYS A 87 31.95 7.48 -16.38
N ALA A 88 31.64 6.41 -15.63
CA ALA A 88 31.68 5.04 -16.15
C ALA A 88 30.57 4.80 -17.19
N ASN A 89 29.43 5.48 -17.06
CA ASN A 89 28.29 5.35 -17.98
C ASN A 89 28.29 6.40 -19.10
N SER A 90 28.90 7.56 -18.91
CA SER A 90 28.89 8.71 -19.87
C SER A 90 30.14 8.84 -20.72
N SER A 91 31.20 8.09 -20.44
CA SER A 91 32.33 8.00 -21.39
C SER A 91 31.87 7.17 -22.59
N GLY A 92 31.58 7.77 -23.71
CA GLY A 92 31.15 7.17 -24.98
C GLY A 92 32.06 6.10 -25.62
N GLY A 93 32.86 5.41 -24.81
CA GLY A 93 33.51 4.16 -25.11
C GLY A 93 32.56 3.00 -24.89
N SER A 94 32.51 2.05 -25.78
CA SER A 94 31.67 0.84 -25.73
C SER A 94 31.48 0.39 -24.29
N ASN A 95 30.23 0.27 -23.88
CA ASN A 95 29.76 -0.02 -22.53
C ASN A 95 30.15 -1.46 -22.10
N MET A 96 31.47 -1.74 -22.04
CA MET A 96 32.03 -3.06 -21.76
C MET A 96 31.98 -3.45 -20.30
N PHE A 97 31.80 -2.47 -19.41
CA PHE A 97 31.81 -2.69 -17.97
C PHE A 97 30.45 -2.45 -17.35
N GLN A 98 30.12 -3.25 -16.35
CA GLN A 98 28.91 -3.12 -15.54
C GLN A 98 29.29 -3.11 -14.05
N THR A 99 28.60 -2.25 -13.30
CA THR A 99 28.74 -2.22 -11.85
C THR A 99 27.80 -3.25 -11.23
N LEU A 100 28.35 -4.07 -10.33
CA LEU A 100 27.60 -4.95 -9.46
C LEU A 100 27.72 -4.51 -8.02
N ILE A 101 26.63 -4.64 -7.29
CA ILE A 101 26.61 -4.41 -5.85
C ILE A 101 26.56 -5.77 -5.15
N ALA A 102 27.57 -6.03 -4.32
CA ALA A 102 27.60 -7.17 -3.41
C ALA A 102 26.95 -6.82 -2.10
N ILE A 103 26.13 -7.73 -1.60
CA ILE A 103 25.52 -7.64 -0.27
C ILE A 103 26.28 -8.62 0.62
N VAL A 104 27.11 -8.07 1.54
CA VAL A 104 28.03 -8.85 2.34
C VAL A 104 27.80 -8.58 3.81
N HIS A 105 27.56 -9.62 4.62
CA HIS A 105 27.48 -9.45 6.05
C HIS A 105 28.87 -9.12 6.61
N ARG A 106 28.96 -8.21 7.59
CA ARG A 106 30.23 -7.74 8.17
C ARG A 106 31.18 -8.83 8.62
N THR A 107 30.67 -9.98 9.07
CA THR A 107 31.47 -11.15 9.48
C THR A 107 32.06 -11.93 8.31
N LYS A 108 31.58 -11.71 7.09
CA LYS A 108 31.99 -12.42 5.87
C LYS A 108 32.79 -11.55 4.90
N VAL A 109 33.22 -10.37 5.32
CA VAL A 109 33.96 -9.43 4.46
C VAL A 109 35.29 -10.04 4.00
N ASP A 110 36.05 -10.71 4.90
CA ASP A 110 37.30 -11.37 4.55
C ASP A 110 37.08 -12.50 3.55
N HIS A 111 36.04 -13.30 3.74
CA HIS A 111 35.65 -14.34 2.79
C HIS A 111 35.28 -13.75 1.42
N PHE A 112 34.54 -12.64 1.41
CA PHE A 112 34.18 -11.93 0.18
C PHE A 112 35.44 -11.43 -0.54
N MET A 113 36.34 -10.75 0.16
CA MET A 113 37.57 -10.21 -0.43
C MET A 113 38.50 -11.29 -0.98
N ALA A 114 38.52 -12.45 -0.36
CA ALA A 114 39.34 -13.58 -0.84
C ALA A 114 38.73 -14.29 -2.08
N ASN A 115 37.40 -14.23 -2.25
CA ASN A 115 36.73 -15.08 -3.25
C ASN A 115 36.12 -14.31 -4.44
N TYR A 116 35.89 -12.98 -4.36
CA TYR A 116 35.16 -12.25 -5.41
C TYR A 116 35.91 -12.23 -6.76
N GLU A 117 37.25 -12.30 -6.76
CA GLU A 117 38.08 -12.38 -7.97
C GLU A 117 38.12 -13.79 -8.54
N LEU A 118 37.87 -14.81 -7.72
CA LEU A 118 37.96 -16.25 -8.06
C LEU A 118 36.62 -16.89 -8.41
N VAL A 119 35.57 -16.11 -8.62
CA VAL A 119 34.22 -16.65 -8.88
C VAL A 119 34.13 -17.45 -10.17
N ILE A 120 34.85 -17.01 -11.19
CA ILE A 120 35.00 -17.77 -12.46
C ILE A 120 36.38 -18.40 -12.44
N ASP A 121 36.43 -19.75 -12.49
CA ASP A 121 37.69 -20.49 -12.55
C ASP A 121 38.43 -20.10 -13.82
N TRP A 122 39.71 -19.83 -13.67
CA TRP A 122 40.61 -19.54 -14.75
C TRP A 122 40.84 -20.85 -15.53
N ASP A 123 40.23 -20.96 -16.71
CA ASP A 123 40.73 -21.99 -17.65
C ASP A 123 42.16 -21.60 -18.03
N VAL A 124 43.07 -22.53 -17.75
CA VAL A 124 44.50 -22.36 -18.03
C VAL A 124 44.68 -22.08 -19.52
N GLY A 125 44.89 -20.80 -19.87
CA GLY A 125 45.15 -20.36 -21.24
C GLY A 125 44.27 -19.22 -21.77
N SER A 126 43.18 -18.83 -21.13
CA SER A 126 42.39 -17.66 -21.52
C SER A 126 42.59 -16.51 -20.53
N PHE A 127 43.05 -15.36 -21.02
CA PHE A 127 43.12 -14.11 -20.27
C PHE A 127 41.70 -13.49 -20.09
N ASP A 128 40.75 -14.29 -19.62
CA ASP A 128 39.34 -13.92 -19.57
C ASP A 128 39.00 -13.40 -18.17
N PHE A 129 39.39 -12.16 -17.90
CA PHE A 129 39.01 -11.44 -16.66
C PHE A 129 37.53 -11.09 -16.70
N SER A 130 36.72 -11.78 -15.96
CA SER A 130 35.31 -11.43 -15.80
C SER A 130 35.08 -10.26 -14.84
N VAL A 131 36.00 -10.08 -13.87
CA VAL A 131 35.98 -9.02 -12.86
C VAL A 131 37.26 -8.22 -12.95
N ILE A 132 37.17 -6.90 -12.78
CA ILE A 132 38.36 -6.08 -12.69
C ILE A 132 39.04 -6.34 -11.34
N PRO A 133 40.29 -6.79 -11.30
CA PRO A 133 41.01 -7.03 -10.05
C PRO A 133 41.07 -5.77 -9.19
N ARG A 134 40.93 -5.93 -7.88
CA ARG A 134 40.94 -4.83 -6.87
C ARG A 134 39.87 -3.78 -7.09
N SER A 135 38.77 -4.12 -7.82
CA SER A 135 37.64 -3.20 -8.05
C SER A 135 36.68 -3.13 -6.86
N ALA A 136 36.77 -4.06 -5.91
CA ALA A 136 35.91 -4.09 -4.74
C ALA A 136 36.14 -2.86 -3.85
N LYS A 137 35.09 -2.06 -3.67
CA LYS A 137 35.09 -0.89 -2.78
C LYS A 137 33.87 -0.89 -1.88
N TYR A 138 34.07 -0.65 -0.60
CA TYR A 138 32.99 -0.45 0.35
C TYR A 138 32.28 0.88 0.05
N THR A 139 30.95 0.85 0.00
CA THR A 139 30.13 2.04 -0.29
C THR A 139 29.90 2.91 0.93
N GLY A 140 30.17 2.43 2.14
CA GLY A 140 29.89 3.12 3.39
C GLY A 140 28.47 2.93 3.91
N ILE A 141 27.67 2.07 3.25
CA ILE A 141 26.28 1.79 3.62
C ILE A 141 26.20 0.43 4.31
N GLU A 142 25.62 0.42 5.50
CA GLU A 142 25.38 -0.77 6.30
C GLU A 142 23.92 -0.79 6.78
N ASP A 143 23.30 -1.97 6.76
CA ASP A 143 21.96 -2.23 7.25
C ASP A 143 21.97 -2.50 8.77
N LYS A 144 20.78 -2.44 9.39
CA LYS A 144 20.59 -2.77 10.82
C LYS A 144 21.00 -4.19 11.18
N ASP A 145 20.93 -5.11 10.22
CA ASP A 145 21.28 -6.51 10.37
C ASP A 145 22.81 -6.75 10.16
N GLY A 146 23.60 -5.71 9.86
CA GLY A 146 25.03 -5.80 9.64
C GLY A 146 25.43 -6.20 8.22
N TYR A 147 24.51 -6.07 7.24
CA TYR A 147 24.84 -6.25 5.83
C TYR A 147 25.41 -4.94 5.27
N GLN A 148 26.51 -5.07 4.56
CA GLN A 148 27.25 -3.98 3.93
C GLN A 148 27.10 -4.05 2.41
N LEU A 149 27.03 -2.90 1.76
CA LEU A 149 27.04 -2.80 0.30
C LEU A 149 28.47 -2.56 -0.20
N TRP A 150 28.93 -3.45 -1.07
CA TRP A 150 30.23 -3.36 -1.73
C TRP A 150 30.04 -3.25 -3.24
N ARG A 151 30.77 -2.36 -3.87
CA ARG A 151 30.76 -2.18 -5.33
C ARG A 151 31.92 -2.95 -5.96
N ILE A 152 31.62 -3.70 -7.03
CA ILE A 152 32.61 -4.29 -7.92
C ILE A 152 32.30 -3.91 -9.37
N VAL A 153 33.31 -4.02 -10.23
CA VAL A 153 33.16 -3.78 -11.67
C VAL A 153 33.47 -5.06 -12.42
N VAL A 154 32.53 -5.46 -13.30
CA VAL A 154 32.61 -6.68 -14.11
C VAL A 154 32.46 -6.35 -15.60
N LEU A 155 32.89 -7.27 -16.48
CA LEU A 155 32.61 -7.18 -17.90
C LEU A 155 31.11 -7.46 -18.15
N LYS A 156 30.47 -6.60 -18.94
CA LYS A 156 29.02 -6.68 -19.20
C LYS A 156 28.60 -8.02 -19.77
N ASP A 157 29.38 -8.54 -20.72
CA ASP A 157 29.06 -9.80 -21.41
C ASP A 157 29.12 -11.01 -20.47
N ARG A 158 29.85 -10.92 -19.35
CA ARG A 158 30.04 -11.99 -18.36
C ARG A 158 29.22 -11.80 -17.07
N THR A 159 28.45 -10.74 -17.00
CA THR A 159 27.70 -10.37 -15.77
C THR A 159 26.77 -11.48 -15.30
N GLN A 160 26.01 -12.08 -16.21
CA GLN A 160 25.04 -13.12 -15.85
C GLN A 160 25.71 -14.40 -15.34
N ASP A 161 26.77 -14.82 -16.01
CA ASP A 161 27.56 -16.00 -15.61
C ASP A 161 28.23 -15.76 -14.26
N TYR A 162 28.75 -14.56 -14.05
CA TYR A 162 29.35 -14.17 -12.79
C TYR A 162 28.34 -14.21 -11.63
N ILE A 163 27.14 -13.63 -11.81
CA ILE A 163 26.08 -13.67 -10.79
C ILE A 163 25.63 -15.11 -10.51
N LYS A 164 25.56 -15.96 -11.51
CA LYS A 164 25.17 -17.36 -11.35
C LYS A 164 26.20 -18.15 -10.55
N LYS A 165 27.47 -18.09 -10.95
CA LYS A 165 28.57 -18.78 -10.26
C LYS A 165 28.85 -18.22 -8.86
N SER A 166 28.64 -16.92 -8.63
CA SER A 166 28.84 -16.32 -7.33
C SER A 166 27.87 -16.84 -6.26
N LYS A 167 26.66 -17.23 -6.67
CA LYS A 167 25.68 -17.86 -5.76
C LYS A 167 26.16 -19.21 -5.24
N GLU A 168 26.89 -19.97 -6.04
CA GLU A 168 27.47 -21.26 -5.64
C GLU A 168 28.51 -21.09 -4.54
N ARG A 169 29.18 -19.94 -4.53
CA ARG A 169 30.15 -19.53 -3.47
C ARG A 169 29.52 -18.72 -2.32
N GLN A 170 28.19 -18.71 -2.24
CA GLN A 170 27.43 -17.96 -1.20
C GLN A 170 27.69 -16.43 -1.23
N LEU A 171 28.05 -15.91 -2.39
CA LEU A 171 28.20 -14.47 -2.60
C LEU A 171 26.96 -13.96 -3.33
N LEU A 172 26.32 -12.90 -2.78
CA LEU A 172 25.13 -12.33 -3.37
C LEU A 172 25.46 -11.01 -4.07
N PHE A 173 25.22 -10.99 -5.38
CA PHE A 173 25.37 -9.80 -6.20
C PHE A 173 24.06 -9.41 -6.86
N LYS A 174 23.84 -8.12 -6.97
CA LYS A 174 22.76 -7.53 -7.75
C LYS A 174 23.34 -6.59 -8.81
N ALA A 175 22.84 -6.68 -10.03
CA ALA A 175 23.18 -5.71 -11.06
C ALA A 175 22.60 -4.34 -10.68
N PHE A 176 23.39 -3.30 -10.84
CA PHE A 176 22.98 -1.94 -10.55
C PHE A 176 23.24 -1.07 -11.76
N ASP A 177 22.16 -0.52 -12.32
CA ASP A 177 22.22 0.46 -13.39
C ASP A 177 21.85 1.82 -12.78
N TYR A 178 22.81 2.75 -12.84
CA TYR A 178 22.59 4.09 -12.33
C TYR A 178 21.63 4.84 -13.25
N ASN A 179 20.41 5.07 -12.81
CA ASN A 179 19.42 5.88 -13.48
C ASN A 179 18.66 6.76 -12.47
N TYR A 180 19.22 7.91 -12.18
CA TYR A 180 18.67 8.84 -11.21
C TYR A 180 17.31 9.42 -11.65
N GLU A 181 17.12 9.62 -12.95
CA GLU A 181 15.85 10.12 -13.49
C GLU A 181 14.70 9.14 -13.21
N LYS A 182 14.93 7.85 -13.49
CA LYS A 182 13.96 6.80 -13.20
C LYS A 182 13.61 6.72 -11.71
N TYR A 183 14.62 6.83 -10.84
CA TYR A 183 14.39 6.86 -9.39
C TYR A 183 13.54 8.07 -8.98
N GLN A 184 13.81 9.24 -9.55
CA GLN A 184 13.01 10.46 -9.30
C GLN A 184 11.56 10.31 -9.78
N GLU A 185 11.33 9.64 -10.90
CA GLU A 185 9.99 9.35 -11.40
C GLU A 185 9.24 8.38 -10.47
N GLU A 186 9.89 7.31 -10.02
CA GLU A 186 9.31 6.36 -9.05
C GLU A 186 8.97 7.05 -7.73
N LEU A 187 9.82 7.96 -7.24
CA LEU A 187 9.56 8.74 -6.02
C LEU A 187 8.37 9.71 -6.20
N LYS A 188 8.27 10.38 -7.35
CA LYS A 188 7.12 11.25 -7.67
C LYS A 188 5.83 10.45 -7.76
N GLU A 189 5.85 9.28 -8.38
CA GLU A 189 4.66 8.44 -8.48
C GLU A 189 4.22 7.92 -7.11
N ARG A 190 5.16 7.57 -6.23
CA ARG A 190 4.87 7.18 -4.84
C ARG A 190 4.17 8.31 -4.07
N THR A 191 4.74 9.51 -4.09
CA THR A 191 4.11 10.69 -3.44
C THR A 191 2.75 11.04 -4.03
N ARG A 192 2.57 10.86 -5.33
CA ARG A 192 1.27 11.04 -6.00
C ARG A 192 0.23 10.04 -5.51
N LEU A 193 0.61 8.75 -5.39
CA LEU A 193 -0.28 7.71 -4.87
C LEU A 193 -0.63 7.93 -3.41
N GLU A 194 0.32 8.33 -2.56
CA GLU A 194 0.07 8.68 -1.16
C GLU A 194 -0.96 9.82 -1.05
N HIS A 195 -0.79 10.88 -1.80
CA HIS A 195 -1.75 11.99 -1.84
C HIS A 195 -3.13 11.54 -2.37
N ALA A 196 -3.17 10.72 -3.41
CA ALA A 196 -4.43 10.17 -3.95
C ALA A 196 -5.15 9.29 -2.92
N MET A 197 -4.41 8.47 -2.16
CA MET A 197 -4.97 7.65 -1.08
C MET A 197 -5.58 8.50 0.04
N ASP A 198 -4.92 9.59 0.44
CA ASP A 198 -5.44 10.50 1.47
C ASP A 198 -6.71 11.21 1.01
N LEU A 199 -6.76 11.66 -0.24
CA LEU A 199 -7.98 12.22 -0.84
C LEU A 199 -9.13 11.20 -0.88
N ALA A 200 -8.85 9.97 -1.33
CA ALA A 200 -9.84 8.89 -1.40
C ALA A 200 -10.35 8.51 0.01
N ARG A 201 -9.46 8.48 1.02
CA ARG A 201 -9.81 8.23 2.42
C ARG A 201 -10.76 9.31 2.96
N ASN A 202 -10.43 10.59 2.74
CA ASN A 202 -11.27 11.71 3.19
C ASN A 202 -12.64 11.70 2.51
N LYS A 203 -12.68 11.41 1.21
CA LYS A 203 -13.91 11.28 0.44
C LYS A 203 -14.78 10.12 0.93
N LEU A 204 -14.18 8.97 1.23
CA LEU A 204 -14.88 7.83 1.83
C LEU A 204 -15.44 8.17 3.22
N ALA A 205 -14.66 8.86 4.06
CA ALA A 205 -15.10 9.27 5.39
C ALA A 205 -16.31 10.22 5.33
N GLN A 206 -16.28 11.23 4.46
CA GLN A 206 -17.40 12.16 4.27
C GLN A 206 -18.65 11.44 3.75
N LYS A 207 -18.49 10.56 2.76
CA LYS A 207 -19.61 9.76 2.24
C LYS A 207 -20.19 8.82 3.29
N SER A 208 -19.34 8.20 4.12
CA SER A 208 -19.78 7.31 5.19
C SER A 208 -20.59 8.04 6.25
N LEU A 209 -20.20 9.29 6.62
CA LEU A 209 -20.96 10.12 7.55
C LEU A 209 -22.34 10.48 6.97
N PHE A 210 -22.38 10.88 5.70
CA PHE A 210 -23.64 11.17 5.03
C PHE A 210 -24.54 9.90 4.94
N ALA A 211 -23.96 8.78 4.52
CA ALA A 211 -24.65 7.49 4.44
C ALA A 211 -25.23 7.07 5.78
N PHE A 212 -24.45 7.21 6.86
CA PHE A 212 -24.93 6.93 8.22
C PHE A 212 -26.15 7.77 8.59
N SER A 213 -26.13 9.07 8.32
CA SER A 213 -27.25 9.96 8.63
C SER A 213 -28.51 9.55 7.86
N GLU A 214 -28.40 9.30 6.57
CA GLU A 214 -29.52 8.90 5.70
C GLU A 214 -30.11 7.55 6.11
N LEU A 215 -29.24 6.57 6.37
CA LEU A 215 -29.66 5.24 6.78
C LEU A 215 -30.28 5.22 8.18
N TYR A 216 -29.78 6.07 9.08
CA TYR A 216 -30.33 6.22 10.42
C TYR A 216 -31.77 6.78 10.36
N ILE A 217 -31.98 7.84 9.58
CA ILE A 217 -33.31 8.41 9.35
C ILE A 217 -34.25 7.34 8.78
N ALA A 218 -33.83 6.64 7.73
CA ALA A 218 -34.59 5.57 7.11
C ALA A 218 -34.95 4.44 8.09
N LEU A 219 -33.99 4.03 8.94
CA LEU A 219 -34.21 3.01 9.95
C LEU A 219 -35.30 3.42 10.96
N ILE A 220 -35.29 4.67 11.41
CA ILE A 220 -36.30 5.14 12.35
C ILE A 220 -37.67 5.15 11.71
N HIS A 221 -37.80 5.61 10.46
CA HIS A 221 -39.08 5.57 9.73
C HIS A 221 -39.59 4.14 9.56
N LEU A 222 -38.73 3.17 9.21
CA LEU A 222 -39.10 1.76 9.15
C LEU A 222 -39.57 1.20 10.49
N LYS A 223 -38.92 1.57 11.59
CA LYS A 223 -39.33 1.14 12.94
C LYS A 223 -40.67 1.73 13.32
N VAL A 224 -40.93 3.00 12.98
CA VAL A 224 -42.24 3.62 13.21
C VAL A 224 -43.34 2.97 12.37
N MET A 225 -43.08 2.67 11.08
CA MET A 225 -43.99 1.94 10.23
C MET A 225 -44.32 0.56 10.80
N ARG A 226 -43.30 -0.18 11.26
CA ARG A 226 -43.52 -1.49 11.87
C ARG A 226 -44.36 -1.38 13.13
N ALA A 227 -44.06 -0.44 14.02
CA ALA A 227 -44.83 -0.22 15.24
C ALA A 227 -46.32 0.17 14.93
N PHE A 228 -46.52 0.98 13.88
CA PHE A 228 -47.89 1.31 13.40
C PHE A 228 -48.63 0.05 12.94
N ILE A 229 -48.02 -0.80 12.10
CA ILE A 229 -48.60 -2.04 11.62
C ILE A 229 -48.95 -2.98 12.78
N ASP A 230 -47.99 -3.16 13.70
CA ASP A 230 -48.19 -4.00 14.89
C ASP A 230 -49.33 -3.47 15.78
N GLY A 231 -49.47 -2.13 15.90
CA GLY A 231 -50.56 -1.47 16.59
C GLY A 231 -51.92 -1.72 15.90
N VAL A 232 -52.00 -1.55 14.59
CA VAL A 232 -53.24 -1.80 13.80
C VAL A 232 -53.65 -3.27 13.89
N LEU A 233 -52.70 -4.22 13.82
CA LEU A 233 -53.00 -5.64 13.92
C LEU A 233 -53.53 -6.04 15.30
N ARG A 234 -53.08 -5.37 16.36
CA ARG A 234 -53.50 -5.66 17.76
C ARG A 234 -54.81 -4.98 18.15
N PHE A 235 -54.99 -3.73 17.72
CA PHE A 235 -56.08 -2.89 18.21
C PHE A 235 -57.14 -2.59 17.15
N GLY A 236 -56.91 -2.95 15.91
CA GLY A 236 -57.85 -2.72 14.80
C GLY A 236 -57.82 -1.29 14.26
N ILE A 237 -58.80 -0.97 13.40
CA ILE A 237 -59.01 0.35 12.79
C ILE A 237 -60.35 0.91 13.31
N PRO A 238 -60.41 2.18 13.75
CA PRO A 238 -59.37 3.21 13.78
C PRO A 238 -58.28 2.94 14.83
N ALA A 239 -57.04 3.31 14.49
CA ALA A 239 -55.87 3.09 15.33
C ALA A 239 -55.83 4.09 16.51
N TRP A 240 -56.49 3.78 17.59
CA TRP A 240 -56.49 4.55 18.84
C TRP A 240 -55.40 4.03 19.77
N PHE A 241 -54.15 4.34 19.49
CA PHE A 241 -53.02 4.00 20.35
C PHE A 241 -51.97 5.10 20.38
N ALA A 242 -51.25 5.16 21.47
CA ALA A 242 -50.09 6.01 21.63
C ALA A 242 -48.79 5.19 21.55
N LEU A 243 -47.81 5.73 20.94
CA LEU A 243 -46.48 5.12 20.79
C LEU A 243 -45.49 5.96 21.60
N ALA A 244 -44.71 5.29 22.46
CA ALA A 244 -43.70 5.95 23.23
C ALA A 244 -42.33 5.25 23.00
N ILE A 245 -41.27 6.05 22.87
CA ILE A 245 -39.90 5.55 22.86
C ILE A 245 -39.37 5.65 24.28
N VAL A 246 -39.02 4.53 24.87
CA VAL A 246 -38.50 4.46 26.24
C VAL A 246 -37.02 4.15 26.18
N GLN A 247 -36.22 4.95 26.88
CA GLN A 247 -34.81 4.69 27.09
C GLN A 247 -34.59 4.09 28.49
N PRO A 248 -34.21 2.79 28.60
CA PRO A 248 -33.95 2.21 29.90
C PRO A 248 -32.69 2.81 30.56
N VAL A 249 -32.66 2.81 31.88
CA VAL A 249 -31.46 3.14 32.62
C VAL A 249 -30.41 2.05 32.38
N LYS A 250 -29.14 2.43 32.31
CA LYS A 250 -28.04 1.51 32.04
C LYS A 250 -28.09 0.29 32.96
N ASN A 251 -28.02 -0.90 32.40
CA ASN A 251 -28.15 -2.23 33.06
C ASN A 251 -29.57 -2.62 33.52
N GLN A 252 -30.62 -1.89 33.20
CA GLN A 252 -32.02 -2.24 33.48
C GLN A 252 -32.83 -2.56 32.23
N GLU A 253 -32.19 -2.91 31.16
CA GLU A 253 -32.82 -3.20 29.85
C GLU A 253 -33.81 -4.35 29.91
N LYS A 254 -33.55 -5.34 30.79
CA LYS A 254 -34.43 -6.52 30.98
C LYS A 254 -35.73 -6.24 31.76
N ILE A 255 -35.86 -5.06 32.37
CA ILE A 255 -37.06 -4.70 33.15
C ILE A 255 -38.12 -4.04 32.27
N VAL A 256 -37.71 -3.52 31.08
CA VAL A 256 -38.57 -2.78 30.14
C VAL A 256 -39.14 -3.67 29.04
N LEU A 257 -38.70 -4.89 28.91
CA LEU A 257 -39.21 -5.94 28.03
C LEU A 257 -40.25 -6.78 28.73
#